data_f5a4ba272512e601bd0c7d1b1470abe3
#
_entry.id   f5a4ba272512e601bd0c7d1b1470abe3
#
_cell.length_a   1.000
_cell.length_b   1.000
_cell.length_c   1.000
_cell.angle_alpha   90.00
_cell.angle_beta   90.00
_cell.angle_gamma   90.00
#
_symmetry.space_group_name_H-M   'P 1'
#
loop_
_entity.id
_entity.type
_entity.pdbx_description
1 polymer ?
#
loop_
_entity_poly.entity_id
_entity_poly.type
_entity_poly.pdbx_seq_one_letter_code
_entity_poly.pdbx_strand_id
1 'polypeptide(L)'
;MKLSFSNLGCPDWDLETIASKAAEYGYDGVELRSHGDNAVLYPNPPLKYRRYVKKLFDDKGLDICCVSAYSRFATNDEKALDENRQILADDILLARDLGAPIVRSFLGESKTLTHREIIDNAADYLNYCGDLARSFGVTVAFETHDAWCGGALMKMAFEKITSKGAAVLWDMVNNQMQGETTGGFFDAVGERCAHVHMKDFISAPDGSHKYCFMGDGEAEVKDCLNLLRRAGYEGYISFEWEKRWHPEIANPEEAFPRYVKFMRGLI
;
A
#
# COMPACT_ATOMS: atom_id res chain seq x y z
N MET A 1 2.52 -13.57 -9.71
CA MET A 1 2.20 -12.19 -9.23
C MET A 1 0.91 -11.74 -9.89
N LYS A 2 0.09 -10.95 -9.21
CA LYS A 2 -1.18 -10.40 -9.67
C LYS A 2 -1.09 -8.87 -9.81
N LEU A 3 -1.93 -8.26 -10.64
CA LEU A 3 -1.97 -6.81 -10.83
C LEU A 3 -3.19 -6.19 -10.15
N SER A 4 -2.97 -5.11 -9.43
CA SER A 4 -4.01 -4.26 -8.85
C SER A 4 -3.71 -2.77 -9.08
N PHE A 5 -4.62 -1.92 -8.71
CA PHE A 5 -4.38 -0.48 -8.58
C PHE A 5 -5.01 0.07 -7.31
N SER A 6 -4.42 1.12 -6.78
CA SER A 6 -5.01 1.92 -5.70
C SER A 6 -6.01 2.92 -6.27
N ASN A 7 -7.18 3.04 -5.64
CA ASN A 7 -8.16 4.06 -6.04
C ASN A 7 -7.69 5.50 -5.77
N LEU A 8 -6.49 5.68 -5.22
CA LEU A 8 -5.79 6.97 -5.19
C LEU A 8 -5.64 7.57 -6.60
N GLY A 9 -5.42 6.69 -7.58
CA GLY A 9 -5.24 7.07 -8.99
C GLY A 9 -6.52 7.45 -9.73
N CYS A 10 -7.68 7.22 -9.16
CA CYS A 10 -8.98 7.53 -9.76
C CYS A 10 -9.94 8.20 -8.74
N PRO A 11 -9.58 9.40 -8.24
CA PRO A 11 -10.27 10.02 -7.10
C PRO A 11 -11.75 10.37 -7.35
N ASP A 12 -12.17 10.44 -8.62
CA ASP A 12 -13.53 10.80 -9.02
C ASP A 12 -14.41 9.57 -9.35
N TRP A 13 -13.86 8.34 -9.25
CA TRP A 13 -14.61 7.13 -9.52
C TRP A 13 -15.31 6.61 -8.27
N ASP A 14 -16.59 6.23 -8.42
CA ASP A 14 -17.31 5.44 -7.42
C ASP A 14 -16.94 3.96 -7.48
N LEU A 15 -17.43 3.17 -6.52
CA LEU A 15 -17.12 1.73 -6.42
C LEU A 15 -17.52 0.95 -7.66
N GLU A 16 -18.66 1.27 -8.27
CA GLU A 16 -19.18 0.61 -9.46
C GLU A 16 -18.29 0.89 -10.68
N THR A 17 -17.82 2.13 -10.82
CA THR A 17 -16.90 2.54 -11.87
C THR A 17 -15.54 1.86 -11.67
N ILE A 18 -15.00 1.87 -10.44
CA ILE A 18 -13.75 1.17 -10.10
C ILE A 18 -13.84 -0.30 -10.47
N ALA A 19 -14.87 -1.01 -10.02
CA ALA A 19 -15.04 -2.43 -10.30
C ALA A 19 -15.20 -2.72 -11.80
N SER A 20 -15.96 -1.87 -12.53
CA SER A 20 -16.17 -2.03 -13.96
C SER A 20 -14.91 -1.80 -14.76
N LYS A 21 -14.18 -0.73 -14.44
CA LYS A 21 -12.93 -0.38 -15.12
C LYS A 21 -11.77 -1.32 -14.79
N ALA A 22 -11.70 -1.81 -13.55
CA ALA A 22 -10.72 -2.83 -13.18
C ALA A 22 -10.90 -4.11 -14.02
N ALA A 23 -12.12 -4.60 -14.15
CA ALA A 23 -12.43 -5.76 -14.98
C ALA A 23 -12.19 -5.49 -16.48
N GLU A 24 -12.61 -4.32 -17.00
CA GLU A 24 -12.42 -3.91 -18.40
C GLU A 24 -10.93 -3.87 -18.77
N TYR A 25 -10.08 -3.34 -17.88
CA TYR A 25 -8.64 -3.18 -18.14
C TYR A 25 -7.81 -4.44 -17.86
N GLY A 26 -8.42 -5.48 -17.27
CA GLY A 26 -7.77 -6.77 -17.03
C GLY A 26 -6.89 -6.80 -15.77
N TYR A 27 -7.27 -6.05 -14.73
CA TYR A 27 -6.70 -6.19 -13.40
C TYR A 27 -7.19 -7.46 -12.69
N ASP A 28 -6.40 -7.97 -11.75
CA ASP A 28 -6.78 -9.10 -10.91
C ASP A 28 -7.44 -8.65 -9.59
N GLY A 29 -7.24 -7.39 -9.22
CA GLY A 29 -7.80 -6.83 -7.99
C GLY A 29 -7.66 -5.33 -7.87
N VAL A 30 -8.11 -4.80 -6.74
CA VAL A 30 -8.09 -3.37 -6.42
C VAL A 30 -7.65 -3.15 -4.97
N GLU A 31 -7.06 -2.00 -4.73
CA GLU A 31 -6.77 -1.47 -3.41
C GLU A 31 -7.71 -0.31 -3.12
N LEU A 32 -8.44 -0.36 -1.99
CA LEU A 32 -9.47 0.60 -1.67
C LEU A 32 -9.12 1.41 -0.42
N ARG A 33 -9.20 2.73 -0.54
CA ARG A 33 -8.95 3.67 0.56
C ARG A 33 -10.17 3.75 1.48
N SER A 34 -9.91 3.69 2.79
CA SER A 34 -10.93 3.75 3.84
C SER A 34 -11.01 5.10 4.55
N HIS A 35 -10.04 5.99 4.35
CA HIS A 35 -9.95 7.27 5.03
C HIS A 35 -9.52 8.40 4.09
N GLY A 36 -9.79 9.63 4.51
CA GLY A 36 -9.47 10.85 3.79
C GLY A 36 -10.50 11.21 2.72
N ASP A 37 -10.32 12.38 2.12
CA ASP A 37 -11.17 12.85 1.03
C ASP A 37 -11.10 11.88 -0.15
N ASN A 38 -12.23 11.68 -0.84
CA ASN A 38 -12.37 10.74 -1.95
C ASN A 38 -12.06 9.27 -1.58
N ALA A 39 -12.11 8.90 -0.30
CA ALA A 39 -12.16 7.50 0.10
C ALA A 39 -13.49 6.89 -0.36
N VAL A 40 -13.41 5.71 -0.99
CA VAL A 40 -14.61 4.99 -1.45
C VAL A 40 -15.19 4.07 -0.39
N LEU A 41 -14.38 3.74 0.62
CA LEU A 41 -14.83 3.14 1.87
C LEU A 41 -14.92 4.24 2.93
N TYR A 42 -15.61 3.96 4.02
CA TYR A 42 -15.64 4.86 5.18
C TYR A 42 -15.44 4.06 6.47
N PRO A 43 -14.96 4.71 7.55
CA PRO A 43 -14.65 4.02 8.79
C PRO A 43 -15.84 3.24 9.34
N ASN A 44 -15.59 2.00 9.76
CA ASN A 44 -16.55 1.12 10.41
C ASN A 44 -17.94 1.06 9.75
N PRO A 45 -18.04 0.76 8.44
CA PRO A 45 -19.32 0.75 7.75
C PRO A 45 -20.21 -0.40 8.23
N PRO A 46 -21.56 -0.25 8.16
CA PRO A 46 -22.48 -1.33 8.52
C PRO A 46 -22.21 -2.61 7.73
N LEU A 47 -22.45 -3.77 8.36
CA LEU A 47 -22.22 -5.08 7.74
C LEU A 47 -22.92 -5.25 6.36
N LYS A 48 -24.11 -4.64 6.21
CA LYS A 48 -24.83 -4.64 4.93
C LYS A 48 -24.02 -3.97 3.81
N TYR A 49 -23.33 -2.87 4.13
CA TYR A 49 -22.47 -2.16 3.17
C TYR A 49 -21.21 -2.98 2.85
N ARG A 50 -20.54 -3.57 3.85
CA ARG A 50 -19.37 -4.44 3.64
C ARG A 50 -19.71 -5.60 2.70
N ARG A 51 -20.86 -6.25 2.90
CA ARG A 51 -21.36 -7.33 2.02
C ARG A 51 -21.66 -6.85 0.61
N TYR A 52 -22.23 -5.66 0.47
CA TYR A 52 -22.46 -5.05 -0.83
C TYR A 52 -21.16 -4.81 -1.58
N VAL A 53 -20.18 -4.16 -0.93
CA VAL A 53 -18.86 -3.89 -1.54
C VAL A 53 -18.20 -5.20 -1.95
N LYS A 54 -18.11 -6.18 -1.04
CA LYS A 54 -17.52 -7.48 -1.37
C LYS A 54 -18.19 -8.11 -2.58
N LYS A 55 -19.52 -8.19 -2.58
CA LYS A 55 -20.27 -8.77 -3.68
C LYS A 55 -20.04 -8.07 -5.01
N LEU A 56 -19.92 -6.74 -5.02
CA LEU A 56 -19.69 -5.95 -6.22
C LEU A 56 -18.39 -6.36 -6.94
N PHE A 57 -17.33 -6.61 -6.21
CA PHE A 57 -16.04 -7.04 -6.77
C PHE A 57 -16.03 -8.54 -7.07
N ASP A 58 -16.59 -9.39 -6.22
CA ASP A 58 -16.73 -10.83 -6.44
C ASP A 58 -17.51 -11.14 -7.74
N ASP A 59 -18.62 -10.41 -8.01
CA ASP A 59 -19.42 -10.58 -9.21
C ASP A 59 -18.65 -10.27 -10.51
N LYS A 60 -17.55 -9.54 -10.41
CA LYS A 60 -16.66 -9.21 -11.54
C LYS A 60 -15.37 -10.03 -11.55
N GLY A 61 -15.21 -10.97 -10.62
CA GLY A 61 -14.01 -11.80 -10.49
C GLY A 61 -12.77 -11.04 -10.05
N LEU A 62 -12.96 -9.96 -9.28
CA LEU A 62 -11.89 -9.09 -8.78
C LEU A 62 -11.69 -9.31 -7.28
N ASP A 63 -10.43 -9.39 -6.86
CA ASP A 63 -10.08 -9.37 -5.44
C ASP A 63 -10.02 -7.92 -4.90
N ILE A 64 -10.45 -7.70 -3.67
CA ILE A 64 -10.03 -6.51 -2.91
C ILE A 64 -8.73 -6.90 -2.23
N CYS A 65 -7.59 -6.47 -2.75
CA CYS A 65 -6.28 -6.95 -2.30
C CYS A 65 -5.72 -6.19 -1.10
N CYS A 66 -6.16 -4.95 -0.88
CA CYS A 66 -5.70 -4.11 0.22
C CYS A 66 -6.79 -3.11 0.63
N VAL A 67 -6.93 -2.90 1.95
CA VAL A 67 -7.62 -1.74 2.52
C VAL A 67 -6.55 -0.73 2.93
N SER A 68 -6.54 0.44 2.28
CA SER A 68 -5.54 1.47 2.54
C SER A 68 -6.00 2.36 3.69
N ALA A 69 -5.60 1.98 4.91
CA ALA A 69 -5.77 2.77 6.12
C ALA A 69 -4.76 3.93 6.18
N TYR A 70 -5.02 4.88 7.07
CA TYR A 70 -4.17 6.05 7.30
C TYR A 70 -3.71 6.17 8.75
N SER A 71 -3.70 5.06 9.50
CA SER A 71 -3.17 5.01 10.85
C SER A 71 -1.67 5.30 10.89
N ARG A 72 -1.20 6.02 11.91
CA ARG A 72 0.19 6.44 12.11
C ARG A 72 0.55 6.35 13.59
N PHE A 73 1.85 6.15 13.87
CA PHE A 73 2.38 5.97 15.22
C PHE A 73 3.34 7.09 15.67
N ALA A 74 3.52 8.11 14.85
CA ALA A 74 4.47 9.20 15.04
C ALA A 74 3.92 10.33 15.94
N THR A 75 3.33 9.99 17.09
CA THR A 75 2.81 10.94 18.08
C THR A 75 3.09 10.46 19.50
N ASN A 76 3.29 11.39 20.43
CA ASN A 76 3.34 11.15 21.89
C ASN A 76 2.07 11.63 22.60
N ASP A 77 1.06 12.09 21.87
CA ASP A 77 -0.27 12.36 22.40
C ASP A 77 -1.03 11.02 22.49
N GLU A 78 -1.28 10.55 23.70
CA GLU A 78 -1.96 9.27 23.95
C GLU A 78 -3.33 9.20 23.30
N LYS A 79 -4.07 10.31 23.27
CA LYS A 79 -5.39 10.33 22.63
C LYS A 79 -5.27 10.14 21.11
N ALA A 80 -4.35 10.85 20.47
CA ALA A 80 -4.09 10.69 19.05
C ALA A 80 -3.56 9.28 18.71
N LEU A 81 -2.75 8.70 19.59
CA LEU A 81 -2.26 7.34 19.43
C LEU A 81 -3.40 6.32 19.52
N ASP A 82 -4.30 6.46 20.49
CA ASP A 82 -5.47 5.60 20.63
C ASP A 82 -6.46 5.75 19.46
N GLU A 83 -6.66 6.96 18.93
CA GLU A 83 -7.44 7.18 17.71
C GLU A 83 -6.84 6.43 16.50
N ASN A 84 -5.52 6.47 16.32
CA ASN A 84 -4.83 5.73 15.26
C ASN A 84 -4.91 4.21 15.46
N ARG A 85 -4.82 3.72 16.69
CA ARG A 85 -5.02 2.32 17.05
C ARG A 85 -6.44 1.85 16.71
N GLN A 86 -7.45 2.69 17.01
CA GLN A 86 -8.84 2.38 16.70
C GLN A 86 -9.09 2.35 15.18
N ILE A 87 -8.54 3.32 14.42
CA ILE A 87 -8.59 3.32 12.96
C ILE A 87 -8.04 2.00 12.41
N LEU A 88 -6.86 1.58 12.86
CA LEU A 88 -6.26 0.33 12.39
C LEU A 88 -7.09 -0.90 12.77
N ALA A 89 -7.65 -0.94 13.97
CA ALA A 89 -8.52 -2.04 14.40
C ALA A 89 -9.79 -2.13 13.53
N ASP A 90 -10.44 -1.01 13.25
CA ASP A 90 -11.64 -0.96 12.40
C ASP A 90 -11.33 -1.39 10.96
N ASP A 91 -10.18 -0.99 10.41
CA ASP A 91 -9.76 -1.38 9.07
C ASP A 91 -9.34 -2.85 8.97
N ILE A 92 -8.77 -3.44 10.02
CA ILE A 92 -8.53 -4.90 10.08
C ILE A 92 -9.86 -5.67 10.02
N LEU A 93 -10.87 -5.23 10.77
CA LEU A 93 -12.20 -5.84 10.73
C LEU A 93 -12.90 -5.62 9.38
N LEU A 94 -12.72 -4.46 8.77
CA LEU A 94 -13.23 -4.16 7.44
C LEU A 94 -12.54 -5.05 6.39
N ALA A 95 -11.23 -5.16 6.41
CA ALA A 95 -10.45 -6.02 5.50
C ALA A 95 -10.88 -7.48 5.61
N ARG A 96 -11.03 -8.02 6.83
CA ARG A 96 -11.57 -9.36 7.07
C ARG A 96 -12.92 -9.57 6.38
N ASP A 97 -13.86 -8.63 6.55
CA ASP A 97 -15.22 -8.75 6.03
C ASP A 97 -15.28 -8.55 4.49
N LEU A 98 -14.32 -7.83 3.92
CA LEU A 98 -14.13 -7.67 2.48
C LEU A 98 -13.33 -8.81 1.85
N GLY A 99 -12.65 -9.64 2.66
CA GLY A 99 -11.74 -10.68 2.18
C GLY A 99 -10.39 -10.12 1.70
N ALA A 100 -10.04 -8.88 2.10
CA ALA A 100 -8.77 -8.27 1.76
C ALA A 100 -7.65 -8.81 2.66
N PRO A 101 -6.56 -9.37 2.11
CA PRO A 101 -5.47 -9.93 2.91
C PRO A 101 -4.56 -8.89 3.53
N ILE A 102 -4.60 -7.65 3.08
CA ILE A 102 -3.68 -6.58 3.50
C ILE A 102 -4.46 -5.37 4.02
N VAL A 103 -3.95 -4.80 5.12
CA VAL A 103 -4.29 -3.45 5.58
C VAL A 103 -3.00 -2.63 5.53
N ARG A 104 -3.00 -1.54 4.76
CA ARG A 104 -1.87 -0.60 4.74
C ARG A 104 -1.91 0.29 5.98
N SER A 105 -0.75 0.55 6.57
CA SER A 105 -0.54 1.52 7.64
C SER A 105 0.77 2.26 7.44
N PHE A 106 1.02 3.31 8.23
CA PHE A 106 2.27 4.07 8.23
C PHE A 106 2.90 4.06 9.61
N LEU A 107 4.23 4.06 9.66
CA LEU A 107 4.93 4.43 10.89
C LEU A 107 4.80 5.94 11.16
N GLY A 108 4.87 6.73 10.09
CA GLY A 108 4.68 8.18 10.11
C GLY A 108 5.95 8.95 10.48
N GLU A 109 5.87 10.27 10.39
CA GLU A 109 6.96 11.20 10.75
C GLU A 109 6.56 12.12 11.90
N SER A 110 7.55 12.52 12.70
CA SER A 110 7.40 13.48 13.77
C SER A 110 8.59 14.42 13.83
N LYS A 111 8.34 15.69 14.14
CA LYS A 111 9.40 16.68 14.42
C LYS A 111 9.92 16.60 15.87
N THR A 112 9.23 15.88 16.72
CA THR A 112 9.50 15.83 18.17
C THR A 112 9.86 14.44 18.66
N LEU A 113 9.53 13.39 17.93
CA LEU A 113 9.87 12.00 18.26
C LEU A 113 11.06 11.52 17.44
N THR A 114 11.91 10.74 18.07
CA THR A 114 12.92 9.94 17.37
C THR A 114 12.27 8.75 16.66
N HIS A 115 12.94 8.21 15.65
CA HIS A 115 12.47 6.97 14.98
C HIS A 115 12.30 5.81 15.97
N ARG A 116 13.13 5.76 17.02
CA ARG A 116 13.04 4.72 18.05
C ARG A 116 11.74 4.81 18.84
N GLU A 117 11.33 6.01 19.24
CA GLU A 117 10.07 6.23 19.94
C GLU A 117 8.85 5.90 19.06
N ILE A 118 8.91 6.22 17.77
CA ILE A 118 7.87 5.84 16.81
C ILE A 118 7.78 4.31 16.66
N ILE A 119 8.93 3.63 16.59
CA ILE A 119 8.99 2.16 16.56
C ILE A 119 8.41 1.57 17.84
N ASP A 120 8.73 2.14 19.00
CA ASP A 120 8.22 1.64 20.29
C ASP A 120 6.68 1.77 20.33
N ASN A 121 6.12 2.91 19.96
CA ASN A 121 4.68 3.12 19.85
C ASN A 121 3.99 2.11 18.91
N ALA A 122 4.61 1.83 17.77
CA ALA A 122 4.11 0.87 16.81
C ALA A 122 4.22 -0.56 17.31
N ALA A 123 5.37 -0.95 17.88
CA ALA A 123 5.64 -2.30 18.35
C ALA A 123 4.71 -2.72 19.49
N ASP A 124 4.46 -1.84 20.45
CA ASP A 124 3.57 -2.09 21.59
C ASP A 124 2.16 -2.49 21.14
N TYR A 125 1.65 -1.86 20.08
CA TYR A 125 0.34 -2.18 19.56
C TYR A 125 0.36 -3.33 18.55
N LEU A 126 1.30 -3.35 17.63
CA LEU A 126 1.31 -4.29 16.52
C LEU A 126 1.73 -5.71 16.91
N ASN A 127 2.55 -5.86 17.93
CA ASN A 127 2.85 -7.19 18.45
C ASN A 127 1.61 -7.89 19.01
N TYR A 128 0.60 -7.13 19.45
CA TYR A 128 -0.72 -7.66 19.82
C TYR A 128 -1.69 -7.68 18.63
N CYS A 129 -1.91 -6.53 18.01
CA CYS A 129 -2.88 -6.34 16.93
C CYS A 129 -2.54 -7.15 15.67
N GLY A 130 -1.25 -7.26 15.33
CA GLY A 130 -0.80 -8.02 14.16
C GLY A 130 -1.11 -9.50 14.28
N ASP A 131 -0.93 -10.11 15.45
CA ASP A 131 -1.27 -11.53 15.67
C ASP A 131 -2.78 -11.75 15.58
N LEU A 132 -3.58 -10.80 16.09
CA LEU A 132 -5.05 -10.84 15.95
C LEU A 132 -5.45 -10.69 14.46
N ALA A 133 -4.89 -9.74 13.75
CA ALA A 133 -5.14 -9.55 12.32
C ALA A 133 -4.83 -10.82 11.52
N ARG A 134 -3.70 -11.46 11.82
CA ARG A 134 -3.30 -12.73 11.21
C ARG A 134 -4.32 -13.85 11.45
N SER A 135 -4.95 -13.91 12.63
CA SER A 135 -5.99 -14.89 12.92
C SER A 135 -7.24 -14.72 12.04
N PHE A 136 -7.44 -13.53 11.47
CA PHE A 136 -8.49 -13.20 10.50
C PHE A 136 -8.04 -13.36 9.03
N GLY A 137 -6.80 -13.81 8.80
CA GLY A 137 -6.21 -13.86 7.45
C GLY A 137 -5.77 -12.51 6.91
N VAL A 138 -5.61 -11.50 7.79
CA VAL A 138 -5.21 -10.14 7.44
C VAL A 138 -3.77 -9.88 7.93
N THR A 139 -2.98 -9.19 7.12
CA THR A 139 -1.64 -8.71 7.46
C THR A 139 -1.63 -7.19 7.47
N VAL A 140 -1.08 -6.58 8.51
CA VAL A 140 -0.84 -5.13 8.57
C VAL A 140 0.48 -4.84 7.89
N ALA A 141 0.47 -4.13 6.77
CA ALA A 141 1.66 -3.82 6.00
C ALA A 141 2.01 -2.33 6.10
N PHE A 142 3.25 -2.04 6.56
CA PHE A 142 3.77 -0.68 6.62
C PHE A 142 4.33 -0.28 5.28
N GLU A 143 3.78 0.82 4.75
CA GLU A 143 4.28 1.40 3.51
C GLU A 143 5.65 2.07 3.74
N THR A 144 6.56 1.83 2.79
CA THR A 144 7.79 2.60 2.69
C THR A 144 7.49 4.01 2.20
N HIS A 145 7.44 4.93 3.15
CA HIS A 145 7.05 6.31 2.97
C HIS A 145 7.86 7.22 3.89
N ASP A 146 8.05 8.48 3.53
CA ASP A 146 8.80 9.45 4.33
C ASP A 146 10.20 8.90 4.72
N ALA A 147 10.62 9.07 5.96
CA ALA A 147 11.92 8.57 6.47
C ALA A 147 12.06 7.03 6.43
N TRP A 148 10.95 6.29 6.31
CA TRP A 148 10.94 4.82 6.36
C TRP A 148 11.25 4.15 5.01
N CYS A 149 11.67 4.94 4.02
CA CYS A 149 12.15 4.43 2.74
C CYS A 149 13.53 3.77 2.84
N GLY A 150 14.30 4.00 3.90
CA GLY A 150 15.61 3.36 4.10
C GLY A 150 15.50 1.94 4.66
N GLY A 151 16.13 0.96 4.00
CA GLY A 151 16.13 -0.44 4.40
C GLY A 151 16.67 -0.67 5.83
N ALA A 152 17.71 0.05 6.22
CA ALA A 152 18.28 -0.05 7.57
C ALA A 152 17.29 0.39 8.66
N LEU A 153 16.53 1.47 8.42
CA LEU A 153 15.56 1.98 9.38
C LEU A 153 14.34 1.05 9.47
N MET A 154 13.86 0.57 8.34
CA MET A 154 12.77 -0.40 8.29
C MET A 154 13.16 -1.73 8.98
N LYS A 155 14.39 -2.20 8.79
CA LYS A 155 14.92 -3.36 9.50
C LYS A 155 14.91 -3.16 11.01
N MET A 156 15.36 -1.99 11.49
CA MET A 156 15.33 -1.65 12.91
C MET A 156 13.90 -1.67 13.48
N ALA A 157 12.90 -1.25 12.68
CA ALA A 157 11.50 -1.35 13.08
C ALA A 157 11.06 -2.82 13.25
N PHE A 158 11.41 -3.70 12.31
CA PHE A 158 11.04 -5.12 12.36
C PHE A 158 11.90 -5.98 13.30
N GLU A 159 12.95 -5.45 13.88
CA GLU A 159 13.61 -6.06 15.04
C GLU A 159 12.76 -5.97 16.31
N LYS A 160 11.92 -4.92 16.43
CA LYS A 160 10.99 -4.74 17.55
C LYS A 160 9.56 -5.20 17.25
N ILE A 161 9.07 -4.98 16.03
CA ILE A 161 7.78 -5.48 15.57
C ILE A 161 7.94 -6.95 15.20
N THR A 162 7.71 -7.83 16.17
CA THR A 162 7.97 -9.27 16.04
C THR A 162 6.79 -10.06 15.54
N SER A 163 5.57 -9.50 15.59
CA SER A 163 4.36 -10.16 15.08
C SER A 163 4.53 -10.58 13.61
N LYS A 164 4.12 -11.79 13.30
CA LYS A 164 4.07 -12.30 11.92
C LYS A 164 2.86 -11.80 11.12
N GLY A 165 1.95 -11.10 11.77
CA GLY A 165 0.86 -10.40 11.13
C GLY A 165 1.21 -8.94 10.75
N ALA A 166 2.47 -8.52 11.00
CA ALA A 166 3.02 -7.26 10.53
C ALA A 166 4.03 -7.50 9.41
N ALA A 167 3.99 -6.68 8.36
CA ALA A 167 4.77 -6.85 7.14
C ALA A 167 5.16 -5.50 6.52
N VAL A 168 5.88 -5.53 5.42
CA VAL A 168 6.23 -4.36 4.60
C VAL A 168 5.28 -4.28 3.40
N LEU A 169 4.73 -3.10 3.16
CA LEU A 169 4.25 -2.68 1.87
C LEU A 169 5.39 -1.91 1.20
N TRP A 170 5.95 -2.50 0.16
CA TRP A 170 7.11 -1.95 -0.51
C TRP A 170 6.70 -1.03 -1.66
N ASP A 171 6.76 0.28 -1.44
CA ASP A 171 6.78 1.25 -2.52
C ASP A 171 8.23 1.47 -2.97
N MET A 172 8.62 0.76 -4.02
CA MET A 172 10.01 0.78 -4.47
C MET A 172 10.42 2.13 -5.06
N VAL A 173 9.47 2.91 -5.59
CA VAL A 173 9.76 4.22 -6.16
C VAL A 173 10.01 5.25 -5.07
N ASN A 174 9.24 5.21 -3.98
CA ASN A 174 9.54 6.06 -2.82
C ASN A 174 10.94 5.80 -2.27
N ASN A 175 11.39 4.53 -2.23
CA ASN A 175 12.75 4.18 -1.85
C ASN A 175 13.79 4.79 -2.81
N GLN A 176 13.60 4.63 -4.11
CA GLN A 176 14.52 5.16 -5.13
C GLN A 176 14.60 6.69 -5.11
N MET A 177 13.47 7.38 -4.96
CA MET A 177 13.42 8.85 -4.83
C MET A 177 14.16 9.36 -3.59
N GLN A 178 14.30 8.53 -2.55
CA GLN A 178 15.07 8.82 -1.34
C GLN A 178 16.53 8.33 -1.42
N GLY A 179 16.95 7.81 -2.57
CA GLY A 179 18.32 7.34 -2.82
C GLY A 179 18.63 5.95 -2.28
N GLU A 180 17.61 5.18 -1.85
CA GLU A 180 17.80 3.77 -1.49
C GLU A 180 17.81 2.91 -2.76
N THR A 181 18.66 1.91 -2.80
CA THR A 181 18.72 0.99 -3.92
C THR A 181 17.69 -0.13 -3.78
N THR A 182 17.10 -0.56 -4.89
CA THR A 182 16.12 -1.66 -4.94
C THR A 182 16.68 -2.93 -4.30
N GLY A 183 17.94 -3.29 -4.61
CA GLY A 183 18.62 -4.46 -4.01
C GLY A 183 18.90 -4.28 -2.53
N GLY A 184 19.43 -3.13 -2.12
CA GLY A 184 19.78 -2.85 -0.71
C GLY A 184 18.58 -2.89 0.21
N PHE A 185 17.45 -2.30 -0.21
CA PHE A 185 16.21 -2.39 0.54
C PHE A 185 15.71 -3.83 0.66
N PHE A 186 15.70 -4.55 -0.47
CA PHE A 186 15.21 -5.92 -0.49
C PHE A 186 16.05 -6.86 0.37
N ASP A 187 17.38 -6.71 0.37
CA ASP A 187 18.30 -7.48 1.22
C ASP A 187 18.08 -7.20 2.71
N ALA A 188 17.62 -5.99 3.05
CA ALA A 188 17.36 -5.62 4.44
C ALA A 188 16.06 -6.21 4.99
N VAL A 189 14.96 -6.14 4.22
CA VAL A 189 13.59 -6.46 4.71
C VAL A 189 12.70 -7.17 3.69
N GLY A 190 13.19 -7.56 2.52
CA GLY A 190 12.39 -8.14 1.44
C GLY A 190 11.62 -9.40 1.82
N GLU A 191 12.13 -10.20 2.76
CA GLU A 191 11.43 -11.37 3.32
C GLU A 191 10.12 -11.00 4.07
N ARG A 192 9.96 -9.73 4.45
CA ARG A 192 8.78 -9.17 5.09
C ARG A 192 7.81 -8.53 4.10
N CYS A 193 8.13 -8.52 2.81
CA CYS A 193 7.29 -7.89 1.78
C CYS A 193 5.99 -8.68 1.57
N ALA A 194 4.85 -8.03 1.86
CA ALA A 194 3.52 -8.64 1.70
C ALA A 194 2.67 -7.95 0.61
N HIS A 195 3.01 -6.72 0.23
CA HIS A 195 2.35 -5.95 -0.81
C HIS A 195 3.34 -5.03 -1.49
N VAL A 196 3.12 -4.68 -2.76
CA VAL A 196 4.04 -3.83 -3.53
C VAL A 196 3.26 -2.71 -4.20
N HIS A 197 3.72 -1.48 -3.98
CA HIS A 197 3.31 -0.33 -4.79
C HIS A 197 4.31 -0.13 -5.93
N MET A 198 3.78 0.18 -7.10
CA MET A 198 4.54 0.42 -8.31
C MET A 198 4.03 1.67 -9.00
N LYS A 199 4.94 2.53 -9.38
CA LYS A 199 4.74 3.73 -10.20
C LYS A 199 6.01 3.99 -10.99
N ASP A 200 6.05 5.01 -11.84
CA ASP A 200 7.25 5.37 -12.59
C ASP A 200 7.44 6.88 -12.57
N PHE A 201 8.68 7.33 -12.70
CA PHE A 201 9.04 8.73 -12.57
C PHE A 201 10.22 9.10 -13.47
N ILE A 202 10.35 10.39 -13.72
CA ILE A 202 11.49 11.00 -14.41
C ILE A 202 12.08 12.06 -13.47
N SER A 203 13.39 12.02 -13.27
CA SER A 203 14.14 13.02 -12.51
C SER A 203 14.35 14.29 -13.34
N ALA A 204 14.10 15.45 -12.74
CA ALA A 204 14.41 16.72 -13.35
C ALA A 204 15.80 17.21 -12.93
N PRO A 205 16.44 18.10 -13.70
CA PRO A 205 17.79 18.62 -13.40
C PRO A 205 17.90 19.36 -12.06
N ASP A 206 16.79 19.85 -11.52
CA ASP A 206 16.69 20.52 -10.23
C ASP A 206 16.52 19.55 -9.04
N GLY A 207 16.54 18.24 -9.31
CA GLY A 207 16.35 17.19 -8.30
C GLY A 207 14.88 16.88 -7.98
N SER A 208 13.92 17.55 -8.62
CA SER A 208 12.51 17.18 -8.50
C SER A 208 12.18 15.93 -9.33
N HIS A 209 11.08 15.27 -9.00
CA HIS A 209 10.59 14.10 -9.72
C HIS A 209 9.20 14.37 -10.30
N LYS A 210 8.92 13.77 -11.46
CA LYS A 210 7.59 13.82 -12.09
C LYS A 210 7.14 12.41 -12.41
N TYR A 211 5.93 12.06 -12.03
CA TYR A 211 5.34 10.79 -12.39
C TYR A 211 5.06 10.71 -13.88
N CYS A 212 5.36 9.56 -14.48
CA CYS A 212 5.15 9.26 -15.89
C CYS A 212 4.47 7.90 -16.06
N PHE A 213 4.12 7.54 -17.30
CA PHE A 213 3.57 6.21 -17.55
C PHE A 213 4.62 5.13 -17.28
N MET A 214 4.12 3.98 -16.83
CA MET A 214 4.98 2.82 -16.59
C MET A 214 5.78 2.44 -17.82
N GLY A 215 7.09 2.36 -17.64
CA GLY A 215 8.06 2.04 -18.68
C GLY A 215 8.64 3.23 -19.43
N ASP A 216 8.15 4.43 -19.18
CA ASP A 216 8.66 5.67 -19.80
C ASP A 216 9.67 6.39 -18.87
N GLY A 217 9.87 5.91 -17.64
CA GLY A 217 10.67 6.54 -16.60
C GLY A 217 11.92 5.75 -16.20
N GLU A 218 12.39 6.05 -14.99
CA GLU A 218 13.67 5.61 -14.44
C GLU A 218 13.52 4.53 -13.36
N ALA A 219 12.27 4.12 -13.02
CA ALA A 219 12.02 3.13 -11.98
C ALA A 219 12.65 1.77 -12.34
N GLU A 220 13.35 1.16 -11.37
CA GLU A 220 14.03 -0.14 -11.52
C GLU A 220 13.04 -1.32 -11.50
N VAL A 221 11.97 -1.23 -12.31
CA VAL A 221 10.85 -2.17 -12.33
C VAL A 221 11.31 -3.61 -12.54
N LYS A 222 12.21 -3.85 -13.51
CA LYS A 222 12.68 -5.21 -13.83
C LYS A 222 13.49 -5.83 -12.70
N ASP A 223 14.31 -5.03 -12.02
CA ASP A 223 15.12 -5.49 -10.90
C ASP A 223 14.23 -5.82 -9.70
N CYS A 224 13.26 -4.97 -9.39
CA CYS A 224 12.23 -5.24 -8.39
C CYS A 224 11.50 -6.57 -8.68
N LEU A 225 10.98 -6.75 -9.89
CA LEU A 225 10.28 -7.98 -10.29
C LEU A 225 11.16 -9.23 -10.20
N ASN A 226 12.44 -9.11 -10.54
CA ASN A 226 13.39 -10.22 -10.43
C ASN A 226 13.66 -10.62 -8.97
N LEU A 227 13.79 -9.64 -8.07
CA LEU A 227 13.93 -9.89 -6.63
C LEU A 227 12.68 -10.57 -6.06
N LEU A 228 11.50 -10.06 -6.37
CA LEU A 228 10.22 -10.64 -5.96
C LEU A 228 10.05 -12.09 -6.46
N ARG A 229 10.38 -12.37 -7.71
CA ARG A 229 10.34 -13.75 -8.26
C ARG A 229 11.30 -14.69 -7.51
N ARG A 230 12.53 -14.26 -7.26
CA ARG A 230 13.53 -15.07 -6.52
C ARG A 230 13.05 -15.38 -5.11
N ALA A 231 12.32 -14.47 -4.48
CA ALA A 231 11.71 -14.66 -3.16
C ALA A 231 10.41 -15.49 -3.19
N GLY A 232 9.91 -15.88 -4.37
CA GLY A 232 8.65 -16.62 -4.50
C GLY A 232 7.42 -15.74 -4.19
N TYR A 233 7.49 -14.44 -4.40
CA TYR A 233 6.36 -13.54 -4.17
C TYR A 233 5.25 -13.79 -5.18
N GLU A 234 4.04 -14.09 -4.71
CA GLU A 234 2.85 -14.35 -5.53
C GLU A 234 1.74 -13.31 -5.30
N GLY A 235 2.01 -12.30 -4.47
CA GLY A 235 1.06 -11.25 -4.11
C GLY A 235 0.78 -10.27 -5.24
N TYR A 236 0.19 -9.13 -4.85
CA TYR A 236 -0.19 -8.07 -5.76
C TYR A 236 0.93 -7.05 -5.97
N ILE A 237 1.04 -6.57 -7.21
CA ILE A 237 1.77 -5.36 -7.57
C ILE A 237 0.72 -4.33 -7.92
N SER A 238 0.53 -3.38 -7.03
CA SER A 238 -0.52 -2.36 -7.08
C SER A 238 0.00 -1.10 -7.75
N PHE A 239 -0.65 -0.65 -8.81
CA PHE A 239 -0.34 0.63 -9.43
C PHE A 239 -0.80 1.77 -8.54
N GLU A 240 0.15 2.48 -7.95
CA GLU A 240 -0.12 3.66 -7.15
C GLU A 240 0.02 4.93 -8.01
N TRP A 241 -0.98 5.18 -8.86
CA TRP A 241 -1.03 6.40 -9.66
C TRP A 241 -1.48 7.57 -8.80
N GLU A 242 -0.64 8.56 -8.63
CA GLU A 242 -0.76 9.64 -7.64
C GLU A 242 -1.75 10.77 -8.06
N LYS A 243 -2.75 10.46 -8.89
CA LYS A 243 -3.68 11.44 -9.49
C LYS A 243 -4.37 12.33 -8.45
N ARG A 244 -4.66 11.80 -7.26
CA ARG A 244 -5.27 12.55 -6.16
C ARG A 244 -4.41 13.73 -5.69
N TRP A 245 -3.09 13.53 -5.67
CA TRP A 245 -2.13 14.52 -5.19
C TRP A 245 -1.50 15.33 -6.32
N HIS A 246 -1.51 14.77 -7.52
CA HIS A 246 -0.95 15.31 -8.75
C HIS A 246 -2.03 15.40 -9.82
N PRO A 247 -2.98 16.36 -9.72
CA PRO A 247 -4.09 16.45 -10.67
C PRO A 247 -3.64 16.74 -12.12
N GLU A 248 -2.40 17.21 -12.31
CA GLU A 248 -1.80 17.48 -13.60
C GLU A 248 -1.37 16.24 -14.40
N ILE A 249 -1.15 15.08 -13.75
CA ILE A 249 -0.76 13.86 -14.46
C ILE A 249 -1.94 13.27 -15.24
N ALA A 250 -1.65 12.33 -16.15
CA ALA A 250 -2.65 11.72 -17.03
C ALA A 250 -3.84 11.13 -16.28
N ASN A 251 -5.00 11.08 -16.92
CA ASN A 251 -6.19 10.51 -16.33
C ASN A 251 -6.10 8.98 -16.19
N PRO A 252 -6.85 8.38 -15.23
CA PRO A 252 -6.81 6.93 -15.01
C PRO A 252 -7.22 6.12 -16.24
N GLU A 253 -8.13 6.65 -17.09
CA GLU A 253 -8.56 6.00 -18.33
C GLU A 253 -7.41 5.78 -19.32
N GLU A 254 -6.35 6.57 -19.21
CA GLU A 254 -5.15 6.44 -20.03
C GLU A 254 -4.05 5.65 -19.30
N ALA A 255 -3.79 5.98 -18.03
CA ALA A 255 -2.68 5.41 -17.26
C ALA A 255 -2.90 3.94 -16.91
N PHE A 256 -4.12 3.56 -16.48
CA PHE A 256 -4.39 2.21 -15.97
C PHE A 256 -4.27 1.11 -17.03
N PRO A 257 -4.85 1.23 -18.24
CA PRO A 257 -4.67 0.21 -19.26
C PRO A 257 -3.22 0.13 -19.78
N ARG A 258 -2.47 1.26 -19.78
CA ARG A 258 -1.05 1.24 -20.12
C ARG A 258 -0.23 0.47 -19.11
N TYR A 259 -0.51 0.64 -17.82
CA TYR A 259 0.13 -0.13 -16.74
C TYR A 259 -0.07 -1.63 -16.93
N VAL A 260 -1.31 -2.09 -17.11
CA VAL A 260 -1.59 -3.51 -17.31
C VAL A 260 -0.86 -4.06 -18.51
N LYS A 261 -0.92 -3.35 -19.65
CA LYS A 261 -0.22 -3.77 -20.88
C LYS A 261 1.29 -3.91 -20.66
N PHE A 262 1.91 -2.96 -19.97
CA PHE A 262 3.35 -2.98 -19.68
C PHE A 262 3.69 -4.14 -18.73
N MET A 263 2.99 -4.24 -17.61
CA MET A 263 3.29 -5.22 -16.56
C MET A 263 3.02 -6.66 -17.00
N ARG A 264 1.93 -6.94 -17.76
CA ARG A 264 1.65 -8.29 -18.29
C ARG A 264 2.74 -8.80 -19.25
N GLY A 265 3.50 -7.90 -19.85
CA GLY A 265 4.68 -8.26 -20.64
C GLY A 265 5.93 -8.63 -19.82
N LEU A 266 5.87 -8.38 -18.49
CA LEU A 266 7.02 -8.59 -17.59
C LEU A 266 6.79 -9.69 -16.53
N ILE A 267 5.54 -9.98 -16.13
CA ILE A 267 5.19 -10.96 -15.08
C ILE A 267 4.76 -12.32 -15.62
#